data_ec73d706e5f16b364000d67a4f4a3ceb
#
_entry.id   ec73d706e5f16b364000d67a4f4a3ceb
#
_cell.length_a   1.000
_cell.length_b   1.000
_cell.length_c   1.000
_cell.angle_alpha   90.00
_cell.angle_beta   90.00
_cell.angle_gamma   90.00
#
_symmetry.space_group_name_H-M   'P 1'
#
loop_
_entity.id
_entity.type
_entity.pdbx_description
1 polymer ?
#
loop_
_entity_poly.entity_id
_entity_poly.type
_entity_poly.pdbx_seq_one_letter_code
_entity_poly.pdbx_strand_id
1 'polypeptide(L)'
;MLQFPEPNTEYVVSIEFVAILNDARNGFYRNKYTKPDGNISWFGATQFESTSARKSFPCLDEPDKKAVFNVKLGRRPDMTAISNMPLVETNEPFIFQNQGGYTEMKNKFE
;
A
#
# COMPACT_ATOMS: atom_id res chain seq x y z
N MET A 1 -24.29 24.94 2.97
CA MET A 1 -24.88 24.35 1.76
C MET A 1 -23.87 23.33 1.25
N LEU A 2 -24.19 22.06 1.25
CA LEU A 2 -23.32 21.03 0.66
C LEU A 2 -23.42 21.19 -0.88
N GLN A 3 -22.30 21.52 -1.51
CA GLN A 3 -22.21 21.61 -2.95
C GLN A 3 -21.86 20.22 -3.49
N PHE A 4 -22.76 19.61 -4.22
CA PHE A 4 -22.50 18.32 -4.87
C PHE A 4 -21.59 18.53 -6.09
N PRO A 5 -20.72 17.56 -6.40
CA PRO A 5 -19.89 17.62 -7.59
C PRO A 5 -20.76 17.75 -8.87
N GLU A 6 -20.30 18.59 -9.79
CA GLU A 6 -20.96 18.72 -11.09
C GLU A 6 -20.77 17.44 -11.92
N PRO A 7 -21.81 16.96 -12.61
CA PRO A 7 -21.71 15.81 -13.51
C PRO A 7 -20.68 16.04 -14.60
N ASN A 8 -19.96 14.98 -15.01
CA ASN A 8 -18.92 14.98 -16.04
C ASN A 8 -17.73 15.93 -15.80
N THR A 9 -17.50 16.26 -14.54
CA THR A 9 -16.32 17.03 -14.12
C THR A 9 -15.32 16.10 -13.43
N GLU A 10 -14.04 16.26 -13.76
CA GLU A 10 -12.96 15.52 -13.10
C GLU A 10 -12.61 16.18 -11.77
N TYR A 11 -12.57 15.38 -10.72
CA TYR A 11 -12.19 15.81 -9.38
C TYR A 11 -11.00 15.01 -8.88
N VAL A 12 -10.10 15.69 -8.21
CA VAL A 12 -8.97 15.05 -7.51
C VAL A 12 -9.26 15.04 -6.02
N VAL A 13 -9.25 13.85 -5.43
CA VAL A 13 -9.38 13.67 -3.98
C VAL A 13 -8.05 13.19 -3.43
N SER A 14 -7.49 13.92 -2.49
CA SER A 14 -6.25 13.55 -1.79
C SER A 14 -6.58 13.19 -0.35
N ILE A 15 -6.19 11.99 0.08
CA ILE A 15 -6.45 11.50 1.43
C ILE A 15 -5.13 11.00 2.02
N GLU A 16 -4.71 11.63 3.11
CA GLU A 16 -3.64 11.11 3.95
C GLU A 16 -4.23 10.23 5.04
N PHE A 17 -3.67 9.06 5.23
CA PHE A 17 -4.18 8.13 6.25
C PHE A 17 -3.05 7.31 6.86
N VAL A 18 -3.32 6.80 8.04
CA VAL A 18 -2.47 5.84 8.76
C VAL A 18 -3.32 4.63 9.13
N ALA A 19 -2.78 3.45 8.92
CA ALA A 19 -3.44 2.21 9.30
C ALA A 19 -2.49 1.29 10.05
N ILE A 20 -3.03 0.49 10.97
CA ILE A 20 -2.26 -0.52 11.69
C ILE A 20 -2.20 -1.80 10.86
N LEU A 21 -0.99 -2.29 10.62
CA LEU A 21 -0.77 -3.56 9.96
C LEU A 21 -1.21 -4.70 10.90
N ASN A 22 -2.29 -5.36 10.55
CA ASN A 22 -2.93 -6.37 11.39
C ASN A 22 -2.39 -7.78 11.14
N ASP A 23 -2.79 -8.74 11.97
CA ASP A 23 -2.44 -10.16 11.87
C ASP A 23 -3.62 -11.01 11.32
N ALA A 24 -4.72 -10.38 10.88
CA ALA A 24 -5.96 -11.04 10.51
C ALA A 24 -5.95 -11.68 9.11
N ARG A 25 -4.86 -11.57 8.37
CA ARG A 25 -4.69 -12.11 7.00
C ARG A 25 -5.72 -11.62 5.98
N ASN A 26 -6.21 -10.39 6.18
CA ASN A 26 -7.07 -9.70 5.22
C ASN A 26 -6.74 -8.21 5.20
N GLY A 27 -7.05 -7.55 4.09
CA GLY A 27 -6.58 -6.20 3.82
C GLY A 27 -5.08 -6.19 3.58
N PHE A 28 -4.37 -5.23 4.14
CA PHE A 28 -2.90 -5.23 4.21
C PHE A 28 -2.50 -5.71 5.61
N TYR A 29 -1.82 -6.84 5.69
CA TYR A 29 -1.50 -7.52 6.94
C TYR A 29 -0.04 -7.91 7.02
N ARG A 30 0.45 -8.19 8.20
CA ARG A 30 1.79 -8.74 8.43
C ARG A 30 1.74 -10.23 8.70
N ASN A 31 2.80 -10.92 8.35
CA ASN A 31 3.03 -12.30 8.73
C ASN A 31 4.54 -12.52 8.93
N LYS A 32 4.89 -13.65 9.48
CA LYS A 32 6.28 -14.02 9.78
C LYS A 32 6.66 -15.36 9.16
N TYR A 33 7.93 -15.51 8.88
CA TYR A 33 8.52 -16.78 8.46
C TYR A 33 9.85 -17.00 9.17
N THR A 34 10.26 -18.25 9.27
CA THR A 34 11.56 -18.63 9.83
C THR A 34 12.56 -18.76 8.69
N LYS A 35 13.68 -18.04 8.77
CA LYS A 35 14.78 -18.12 7.84
C LYS A 35 15.55 -19.44 8.02
N PRO A 36 16.37 -19.85 7.04
CA PRO A 36 17.23 -21.05 7.17
C PRO A 36 18.17 -21.02 8.37
N ASP A 37 18.55 -19.84 8.83
CA ASP A 37 19.39 -19.61 10.02
C ASP A 37 18.63 -19.69 11.36
N GLY A 38 17.33 -20.02 11.32
CA GLY A 38 16.45 -20.10 12.49
C GLY A 38 15.85 -18.75 12.95
N ASN A 39 16.28 -17.64 12.37
CA ASN A 39 15.78 -16.31 12.73
C ASN A 39 14.38 -16.06 12.15
N ILE A 40 13.54 -15.33 12.90
CA ILE A 40 12.22 -14.91 12.44
C ILE A 40 12.36 -13.63 11.62
N SER A 41 11.72 -13.60 10.46
CA SER A 41 11.57 -12.42 9.63
C SER A 41 10.10 -12.11 9.37
N TRP A 42 9.79 -10.82 9.15
CA TRP A 42 8.45 -10.33 8.92
C TRP A 42 8.28 -9.87 7.47
N PHE A 43 7.07 -10.02 6.96
CA PHE A 43 6.68 -9.46 5.66
C PHE A 43 5.26 -8.90 5.73
N GLY A 44 4.97 -7.94 4.84
CA GLY A 44 3.63 -7.46 4.59
C GLY A 44 3.05 -8.13 3.35
N ALA A 45 1.76 -8.44 3.39
CA ALA A 45 1.04 -8.98 2.24
C ALA A 45 -0.38 -8.42 2.19
N THR A 46 -1.00 -8.52 1.02
CA THR A 46 -2.38 -8.09 0.83
C THR A 46 -3.27 -9.27 0.48
N GLN A 47 -4.49 -9.23 1.00
CA GLN A 47 -5.61 -10.10 0.61
C GLN A 47 -6.86 -9.23 0.56
N PHE A 48 -7.31 -8.89 -0.63
CA PHE A 48 -8.37 -7.91 -0.84
C PHE A 48 -9.72 -8.52 -1.15
N GLU A 49 -9.76 -9.75 -1.62
CA GLU A 49 -11.00 -10.44 -1.92
C GLU A 49 -11.76 -10.76 -0.62
N SER A 50 -13.08 -10.58 -0.53
CA SER A 50 -13.93 -9.97 -1.55
C SER A 50 -14.06 -8.45 -1.36
N THR A 51 -13.97 -7.93 -0.14
CA THR A 51 -14.22 -6.55 0.26
C THR A 51 -13.23 -6.09 1.33
N SER A 52 -11.98 -6.44 1.17
CA SER A 52 -10.92 -6.15 2.15
C SER A 52 -9.92 -5.09 1.71
N ALA A 53 -10.02 -4.55 0.49
CA ALA A 53 -9.21 -3.41 0.06
C ALA A 53 -9.48 -2.18 0.93
N ARG A 54 -10.72 -1.94 1.32
CA ARG A 54 -11.14 -0.87 2.24
C ARG A 54 -10.49 -0.91 3.62
N LYS A 55 -9.92 -2.04 4.00
CA LYS A 55 -9.17 -2.20 5.26
C LYS A 55 -7.71 -1.75 5.12
N SER A 56 -7.27 -1.49 3.90
CA SER A 56 -5.88 -1.12 3.60
C SER A 56 -5.76 0.33 3.21
N PHE A 57 -6.68 0.85 2.43
CA PHE A 57 -6.68 2.23 1.97
C PHE A 57 -8.11 2.70 1.65
N PRO A 58 -8.38 4.01 1.66
CA PRO A 58 -9.66 4.55 1.24
C PRO A 58 -9.92 4.23 -0.24
N CYS A 59 -11.00 3.52 -0.53
CA CYS A 59 -11.39 3.16 -1.90
C CYS A 59 -12.88 2.83 -1.97
N LEU A 60 -13.40 2.78 -3.19
CA LEU A 60 -14.79 2.41 -3.46
C LEU A 60 -15.00 0.90 -3.54
N ASP A 61 -14.21 0.09 -3.06
CA ASP A 61 -14.18 -1.38 -2.91
C ASP A 61 -15.49 -2.12 -3.29
N GLU A 62 -15.96 -1.86 -4.49
CA GLU A 62 -17.17 -2.40 -5.11
C GLU A 62 -16.81 -2.99 -6.49
N PRO A 63 -17.39 -4.15 -6.90
CA PRO A 63 -16.99 -4.82 -8.14
C PRO A 63 -17.22 -4.01 -9.42
N ASP A 64 -18.19 -3.10 -9.41
CA ASP A 64 -18.53 -2.22 -10.54
C ASP A 64 -17.69 -0.93 -10.57
N LYS A 65 -16.94 -0.64 -9.52
CA LYS A 65 -16.09 0.56 -9.39
C LYS A 65 -14.63 0.23 -9.75
N LYS A 66 -14.41 -0.16 -11.01
CA LYS A 66 -13.06 -0.43 -11.51
C LYS A 66 -12.27 0.86 -11.70
N ALA A 67 -10.98 0.81 -11.40
CA ALA A 67 -10.07 1.93 -11.55
C ALA A 67 -8.69 1.46 -12.04
N VAL A 68 -7.93 2.37 -12.62
CA VAL A 68 -6.51 2.18 -12.89
C VAL A 68 -5.74 2.56 -11.63
N PHE A 69 -4.84 1.70 -11.19
CA PHE A 69 -4.04 1.92 -9.99
C PHE A 69 -2.58 2.14 -10.33
N ASN A 70 -2.04 3.25 -9.86
CA ASN A 70 -0.61 3.50 -9.81
C ASN A 70 -0.14 3.26 -8.38
N VAL A 71 0.58 2.19 -8.16
CA VAL A 71 0.99 1.75 -6.82
C VAL A 71 2.43 2.18 -6.56
N LYS A 72 2.65 2.89 -5.44
CA LYS A 72 3.99 3.25 -4.95
C LYS A 72 4.18 2.64 -3.57
N LEU A 73 5.18 1.80 -3.41
CA LEU A 73 5.49 1.13 -2.15
C LEU A 73 6.82 1.62 -1.60
N GLY A 74 6.79 2.16 -0.39
CA GLY A 74 7.99 2.41 0.40
C GLY A 74 8.47 1.11 1.04
N ARG A 75 9.80 0.87 1.05
CA ARG A 75 10.41 -0.30 1.68
C ARG A 75 11.76 0.03 2.29
N ARG A 76 12.17 -0.75 3.25
CA ARG A 76 13.54 -0.71 3.74
C ARG A 76 14.50 -1.25 2.66
N PRO A 77 15.78 -0.81 2.67
CA PRO A 77 16.77 -1.27 1.69
C PRO A 77 16.99 -2.79 1.66
N ASP A 78 16.81 -3.44 2.81
CA ASP A 78 16.96 -4.90 2.99
C ASP A 78 15.71 -5.72 2.62
N MET A 79 14.65 -5.05 2.16
CA MET A 79 13.39 -5.67 1.76
C MET A 79 13.18 -5.57 0.24
N THR A 80 12.39 -6.48 -0.29
CA THR A 80 11.90 -6.43 -1.67
C THR A 80 10.41 -6.11 -1.65
N ALA A 81 9.96 -5.21 -2.52
CA ALA A 81 8.56 -4.96 -2.76
C ALA A 81 8.15 -5.56 -4.12
N ILE A 82 7.01 -6.20 -4.15
CA ILE A 82 6.40 -6.76 -5.35
C ILE A 82 4.94 -6.34 -5.44
N SER A 83 4.40 -6.30 -6.65
CA SER A 83 3.01 -5.99 -6.92
C SER A 83 2.49 -6.89 -8.04
N ASN A 84 1.22 -6.73 -8.42
CA ASN A 84 0.58 -7.53 -9.48
C ASN A 84 1.12 -7.20 -10.89
N MET A 85 1.76 -6.06 -11.04
CA MET A 85 2.34 -5.59 -12.30
C MET A 85 3.86 -5.52 -12.22
N PRO A 86 4.57 -5.51 -13.36
CA PRO A 86 6.01 -5.33 -13.38
C PRO A 86 6.46 -4.04 -12.69
N LEU A 87 7.64 -4.10 -12.09
CA LEU A 87 8.29 -2.93 -11.54
C LEU A 87 8.68 -1.96 -12.67
N VAL A 88 8.23 -0.73 -12.58
CA VAL A 88 8.54 0.33 -13.56
C VAL A 88 9.76 1.12 -13.13
N GLU A 89 9.84 1.47 -11.86
CA GLU A 89 10.87 2.37 -11.36
C GLU A 89 11.22 2.06 -9.90
N THR A 90 12.48 2.19 -9.57
CA THR A 90 12.96 2.23 -8.17
C THR A 90 13.65 3.56 -7.94
N ASN A 91 13.09 4.39 -7.07
CA ASN A 91 13.67 5.68 -6.73
C ASN A 91 14.76 5.54 -5.67
N GLU A 92 15.63 6.56 -5.61
CA GLU A 92 16.62 6.69 -4.56
C GLU A 92 15.99 6.68 -3.17
N PRO A 93 16.72 6.21 -2.15
CA PRO A 93 16.26 6.24 -0.77
C PRO A 93 15.90 7.65 -0.33
N PHE A 94 14.78 7.79 0.34
CA PHE A 94 14.44 9.04 1.01
C PHE A 94 14.23 8.80 2.51
N ILE A 95 14.51 9.81 3.30
CA ILE A 95 14.40 9.76 4.76
C ILE A 95 13.05 10.36 5.14
N PHE A 96 12.19 9.57 5.78
CA PHE A 96 11.04 10.13 6.49
C PHE A 96 11.53 10.88 7.73
N GLN A 97 11.27 12.17 7.81
CA GLN A 97 11.66 13.00 8.96
C GLN A 97 10.81 12.81 10.21
N ASN A 98 9.90 11.83 10.26
CA ASN A 98 9.07 11.60 11.43
C ASN A 98 9.51 10.34 12.18
N GLN A 99 10.22 10.58 13.27
CA GLN A 99 10.42 9.72 14.44
C GLN A 99 10.83 8.26 14.17
N GLY A 100 12.09 8.04 13.87
CA GLY A 100 12.65 6.70 13.93
C GLY A 100 13.71 6.32 12.89
N GLY A 101 14.13 7.22 12.04
CA GLY A 101 15.33 7.04 11.20
C GLY A 101 15.28 5.88 10.22
N TYR A 102 14.16 5.64 9.57
CA TYR A 102 14.07 4.64 8.51
C TYR A 102 14.35 5.27 7.15
N THR A 103 15.29 4.69 6.41
CA THR A 103 15.49 4.99 5.00
C THR A 103 14.51 4.14 4.20
N GLU A 104 13.62 4.76 3.44
CA GLU A 104 12.67 4.06 2.58
C GLU A 104 13.02 4.25 1.11
N MET A 105 12.88 3.18 0.33
CA MET A 105 12.92 3.23 -1.13
C MET A 105 11.49 3.13 -1.66
N LYS A 106 11.12 4.01 -2.58
CA LYS A 106 9.83 3.93 -3.27
C LYS A 106 9.97 3.08 -4.53
N ASN A 107 9.11 2.10 -4.67
CA ASN A 107 8.93 1.36 -5.91
C ASN A 107 7.59 1.76 -6.53
N LYS A 108 7.59 2.05 -7.83
CA LYS A 108 6.38 2.35 -8.61
C LYS A 108 6.04 1.14 -9.48
N PHE A 109 4.79 0.76 -9.45
CA PHE A 109 4.22 -0.30 -10.29
C PHE A 109 3.04 0.29 -11.08
N GLU A 110 3.00 0.06 -12.37
CA GLU A 110 1.93 0.48 -13.30
C GLU A 110 1.36 -0.70 -14.05
#